data_9e31dd55be79bb1291036bbea5b7ad36
#
_entry.id   9e31dd55be79bb1291036bbea5b7ad36
#
_cell.length_a   1.000
_cell.length_b   1.000
_cell.length_c   1.000
_cell.angle_alpha   90.00
_cell.angle_beta   90.00
_cell.angle_gamma   90.00
#
_symmetry.space_group_name_H-M   'P 1'
#
loop_
_entity.id
_entity.type
_entity.pdbx_description
1 polymer ?
#
loop_
_entity_poly.entity_id
_entity_poly.type
_entity_poly.pdbx_seq_one_letter_code
_entity_poly.pdbx_strand_id
1 'polypeptide(L)'
;MKKAIVGVFLSLIMAVNACTVWVLAPDITTSGKFIIHKTRDRAIWRKLETKLRWYPGETAGKLRLLEFGDWMYMNEKGMFIFNTNIPKCKDAVEKMEGISTTMRYVASQCPDIESALKMLKDLVESKEHNIKHTFYIISDHTGAYMVEISTSKISYRKIENGFAVHTNHFFFYDMAHLFIPDEGGVKSAIRLQITNSNLAKKLAKQGKLSEMDSLETSRFVMPDKQYPEMSPFRTTTVCCADYLPDTEYPGILGTLFLTPGPSRYTAAISVPISIGKIPAPLEDGALGKLSYQVKEKLPMDDATLDKFRALETRLRQEYVACQEEARKLLKENKTDEAKKMLDENVAKQSDALMQLFKEILAPFEVKDAAE
;
A
#
# COMPACT_ATOMS: atom_id res chain seq x y z
N MET A 1 -5.77 56.29 18.50
CA MET A 1 -5.38 54.93 18.84
C MET A 1 -6.00 53.99 17.85
N LYS A 2 -5.30 53.56 16.80
CA LYS A 2 -5.77 52.62 15.77
C LYS A 2 -5.36 51.23 16.21
N LYS A 3 -6.32 50.38 16.57
CA LYS A 3 -6.09 48.95 16.83
C LYS A 3 -5.87 48.25 15.51
N ALA A 4 -4.64 47.81 15.24
CA ALA A 4 -4.34 46.91 14.16
C ALA A 4 -4.93 45.53 14.48
N ILE A 5 -5.92 45.12 13.71
CA ILE A 5 -6.41 43.74 13.70
C ILE A 5 -5.40 42.93 12.89
N VAL A 6 -4.52 42.22 13.59
CA VAL A 6 -3.68 41.20 12.98
C VAL A 6 -4.58 40.01 12.70
N GLY A 7 -5.05 39.92 11.47
CA GLY A 7 -5.73 38.74 10.95
C GLY A 7 -4.72 37.58 10.88
N VAL A 8 -4.77 36.69 11.86
CA VAL A 8 -4.10 35.40 11.76
C VAL A 8 -4.85 34.60 10.70
N PHE A 9 -4.37 34.65 9.47
CA PHE A 9 -4.70 33.65 8.46
C PHE A 9 -4.14 32.31 8.93
N LEU A 10 -4.92 31.59 9.72
CA LEU A 10 -4.79 30.15 9.84
C LEU A 10 -5.12 29.57 8.46
N SER A 11 -4.10 29.45 7.62
CA SER A 11 -4.16 28.58 6.46
C SER A 11 -4.39 27.17 7.03
N LEU A 12 -5.65 26.74 7.02
CA LEU A 12 -6.01 25.34 7.15
C LEU A 12 -5.31 24.64 5.98
N ILE A 13 -4.11 24.16 6.21
CA ILE A 13 -3.45 23.21 5.34
C ILE A 13 -4.32 21.96 5.42
N MET A 14 -5.31 21.87 4.55
CA MET A 14 -6.03 20.62 4.35
C MET A 14 -5.01 19.61 3.88
N ALA A 15 -4.61 18.76 4.79
CA ALA A 15 -3.71 17.66 4.49
C ALA A 15 -4.39 16.77 3.48
N VAL A 16 -4.06 16.96 2.23
CA VAL A 16 -4.53 16.14 1.13
C VAL A 16 -3.95 14.75 1.36
N ASN A 17 -4.83 13.76 1.55
CA ASN A 17 -4.42 12.36 1.52
C ASN A 17 -3.82 12.09 0.13
N ALA A 18 -2.52 12.01 0.06
CA ALA A 18 -1.78 11.81 -1.17
C ALA A 18 -1.39 10.33 -1.26
N CYS A 19 -1.90 9.63 -2.23
CA CYS A 19 -1.56 8.23 -2.48
C CYS A 19 -0.99 8.10 -3.88
N THR A 20 -0.03 7.19 -4.06
CA THR A 20 0.47 6.81 -5.37
C THR A 20 0.42 5.29 -5.48
N VAL A 21 0.00 4.81 -6.62
CA VAL A 21 -0.11 3.39 -6.88
C VAL A 21 0.46 3.07 -8.25
N TRP A 22 1.00 1.88 -8.42
CA TRP A 22 1.37 1.35 -9.73
C TRP A 22 1.21 -0.16 -9.80
N VAL A 23 1.09 -0.62 -11.02
CA VAL A 23 1.10 -2.04 -11.37
C VAL A 23 2.24 -2.25 -12.36
N LEU A 24 3.09 -3.22 -12.09
CA LEU A 24 4.07 -3.74 -13.04
C LEU A 24 3.55 -5.08 -13.55
N ALA A 25 3.42 -5.22 -14.86
CA ALA A 25 2.95 -6.45 -15.49
C ALA A 25 4.08 -7.50 -15.61
N PRO A 26 3.76 -8.79 -15.77
CA PRO A 26 4.73 -9.88 -15.76
C PRO A 26 5.85 -9.77 -16.81
N ASP A 27 5.58 -9.15 -17.96
CA ASP A 27 6.53 -8.97 -19.06
C ASP A 27 7.75 -8.12 -18.67
N ILE A 28 7.58 -7.19 -17.73
CA ILE A 28 8.63 -6.27 -17.26
C ILE A 28 9.15 -6.59 -15.86
N THR A 29 8.67 -7.63 -15.21
CA THR A 29 9.12 -8.01 -13.86
C THR A 29 10.15 -9.14 -13.89
N THR A 30 11.07 -9.13 -12.93
CA THR A 30 12.09 -10.19 -12.78
C THR A 30 11.46 -11.53 -12.38
N SER A 31 10.39 -11.50 -11.61
CA SER A 31 9.66 -12.68 -11.15
C SER A 31 8.70 -13.26 -12.20
N GLY A 32 8.43 -12.55 -13.31
CA GLY A 32 7.37 -12.91 -14.25
C GLY A 32 5.96 -12.89 -13.66
N LYS A 33 5.77 -12.23 -12.51
CA LYS A 33 4.49 -12.05 -11.81
C LYS A 33 4.13 -10.57 -11.77
N PHE A 34 2.85 -10.26 -11.55
CA PHE A 34 2.44 -8.89 -11.24
C PHE A 34 3.12 -8.40 -9.95
N ILE A 35 3.48 -7.11 -9.92
CA ILE A 35 3.84 -6.38 -8.71
C ILE A 35 2.88 -5.20 -8.61
N ILE A 36 2.06 -5.19 -7.56
CA ILE A 36 1.03 -4.17 -7.34
C ILE A 36 1.40 -3.33 -6.14
N HIS A 37 1.80 -2.09 -6.38
CA HIS A 37 2.32 -1.17 -5.36
C HIS A 37 1.31 -0.15 -4.88
N LYS A 38 1.39 0.14 -3.59
CA LYS A 38 0.65 1.21 -2.94
C LYS A 38 1.52 1.97 -1.94
N THR A 39 1.63 3.30 -2.11
CA THR A 39 1.99 4.21 -1.02
C THR A 39 0.75 4.78 -0.35
N ARG A 40 0.78 4.87 0.96
CA ARG A 40 -0.23 5.55 1.75
C ARG A 40 0.36 6.80 2.37
N ASP A 41 -0.16 7.96 2.00
CA ASP A 41 0.21 9.24 2.57
C ASP A 41 -0.96 9.80 3.40
N ARG A 42 -0.68 10.29 4.61
CA ARG A 42 -1.66 10.97 5.47
C ARG A 42 -1.04 12.16 6.18
N ALA A 43 -1.89 13.04 6.68
CA ALA A 43 -1.46 14.13 7.53
C ALA A 43 -0.77 13.65 8.81
N ILE A 44 0.29 14.35 9.21
CA ILE A 44 1.19 14.03 10.33
C ILE A 44 0.46 13.75 11.65
N TRP A 45 -0.67 14.45 11.92
CA TRP A 45 -1.43 14.32 13.17
C TRP A 45 -2.32 13.07 13.27
N ARG A 46 -2.54 12.36 12.16
CA ARG A 46 -3.28 11.10 12.18
C ARG A 46 -2.26 9.96 12.23
N LYS A 47 -1.89 9.55 13.45
CA LYS A 47 -1.13 8.30 13.66
C LYS A 47 -1.92 7.17 12.99
N LEU A 48 -1.41 6.68 11.88
CA LEU A 48 -2.02 5.56 11.20
C LEU A 48 -1.77 4.29 12.00
N GLU A 49 -2.82 3.54 12.14
CA GLU A 49 -2.68 2.16 12.55
C GLU A 49 -2.09 1.37 11.39
N THR A 50 -0.80 1.11 11.44
CA THR A 50 -0.10 0.19 10.53
C THR A 50 -0.24 -1.23 11.07
N LYS A 51 -1.48 -1.62 11.37
CA LYS A 51 -1.82 -2.92 11.92
C LYS A 51 -2.16 -3.89 10.82
N LEU A 52 -1.60 -5.06 10.92
CA LEU A 52 -2.03 -6.21 10.15
C LEU A 52 -3.00 -7.02 11.00
N ARG A 53 -4.16 -7.37 10.49
CA ARG A 53 -5.14 -8.15 11.24
C ARG A 53 -6.01 -9.02 10.35
N TRP A 54 -6.52 -10.09 10.94
CA TRP A 54 -7.57 -10.89 10.35
C TRP A 54 -8.94 -10.32 10.68
N TYR A 55 -9.78 -10.19 9.64
CA TYR A 55 -11.21 -10.09 9.84
C TYR A 55 -11.81 -11.49 9.79
N PRO A 56 -12.35 -12.02 10.90
CA PRO A 56 -13.15 -13.23 10.84
C PRO A 56 -14.35 -12.96 9.92
N GLY A 57 -14.67 -13.92 9.07
CA GLY A 57 -15.92 -13.88 8.33
C GLY A 57 -17.07 -13.86 9.35
N GLU A 58 -17.65 -12.68 9.57
CA GLU A 58 -18.67 -12.46 10.62
C GLU A 58 -19.99 -13.22 10.36
N THR A 59 -20.15 -13.76 9.14
CA THR A 59 -21.34 -14.52 8.73
C THR A 59 -20.93 -15.71 7.88
N ALA A 60 -21.65 -16.81 8.01
CA ALA A 60 -21.49 -17.98 7.16
C ALA A 60 -21.52 -17.59 5.67
N GLY A 61 -20.54 -18.03 4.89
CA GLY A 61 -20.42 -17.74 3.47
C GLY A 61 -19.57 -16.52 3.08
N LYS A 62 -19.02 -15.76 4.05
CA LYS A 62 -18.06 -14.70 3.76
C LYS A 62 -16.62 -15.22 3.77
N LEU A 63 -15.81 -14.72 2.84
CA LEU A 63 -14.39 -15.01 2.78
C LEU A 63 -13.64 -14.34 3.94
N ARG A 64 -12.64 -15.04 4.47
CA ARG A 64 -11.73 -14.50 5.47
C ARG A 64 -10.83 -13.44 4.85
N LEU A 65 -10.66 -12.30 5.54
CA LEU A 65 -9.89 -11.17 5.03
C LEU A 65 -8.66 -10.88 5.88
N LEU A 66 -7.51 -10.75 5.25
CA LEU A 66 -6.33 -10.12 5.82
C LEU A 66 -6.38 -8.62 5.48
N GLU A 67 -6.34 -7.79 6.50
CA GLU A 67 -6.36 -6.32 6.37
C GLU A 67 -5.05 -5.72 6.82
N PHE A 68 -4.55 -4.75 6.04
CA PHE A 68 -3.47 -3.86 6.46
C PHE A 68 -3.96 -2.42 6.52
N GLY A 69 -4.07 -1.89 7.75
CA GLY A 69 -4.76 -0.62 8.00
C GLY A 69 -6.24 -0.72 7.63
N ASP A 70 -6.85 0.33 7.16
CA ASP A 70 -8.25 0.38 6.69
C ASP A 70 -8.36 0.59 5.18
N TRP A 71 -7.30 0.26 4.43
CA TRP A 71 -7.13 0.70 3.06
C TRP A 71 -6.61 -0.37 2.10
N MET A 72 -6.42 -1.61 2.58
CA MET A 72 -5.93 -2.75 1.81
C MET A 72 -6.53 -4.03 2.38
N TYR A 73 -7.14 -4.82 1.52
CA TYR A 73 -7.78 -6.09 1.88
C TYR A 73 -7.35 -7.18 0.91
N MET A 74 -7.05 -8.34 1.48
CA MET A 74 -6.83 -9.59 0.74
C MET A 74 -7.76 -10.66 1.27
N ASN A 75 -8.35 -11.45 0.41
CA ASN A 75 -9.12 -12.60 0.86
C ASN A 75 -8.34 -13.92 0.74
N GLU A 76 -8.83 -14.93 1.41
CA GLU A 76 -8.22 -16.28 1.43
C GLU A 76 -8.16 -16.99 0.06
N LYS A 77 -8.76 -16.42 -1.00
CA LYS A 77 -8.66 -16.91 -2.37
C LYS A 77 -7.54 -16.23 -3.17
N GLY A 78 -6.90 -15.21 -2.61
CA GLY A 78 -5.83 -14.47 -3.25
C GLY A 78 -6.29 -13.25 -4.03
N MET A 79 -7.54 -12.84 -3.90
CA MET A 79 -7.97 -11.56 -4.44
C MET A 79 -7.52 -10.43 -3.51
N PHE A 80 -7.02 -9.37 -4.11
CA PHE A 80 -6.48 -8.19 -3.45
C PHE A 80 -7.17 -6.93 -3.95
N ILE A 81 -7.55 -6.04 -3.04
CA ILE A 81 -8.15 -4.74 -3.35
C ILE A 81 -7.59 -3.65 -2.45
N PHE A 82 -7.26 -2.51 -3.03
CA PHE A 82 -6.95 -1.28 -2.29
C PHE A 82 -7.41 -0.04 -3.06
N ASN A 83 -7.38 1.11 -2.39
CA ASN A 83 -7.88 2.36 -2.95
C ASN A 83 -6.85 3.48 -2.99
N THR A 84 -7.11 4.48 -3.86
CA THR A 84 -6.68 5.86 -3.64
C THR A 84 -7.90 6.77 -3.57
N ASN A 85 -7.91 7.68 -2.60
CA ASN A 85 -9.01 8.63 -2.48
C ASN A 85 -8.94 9.66 -3.63
N ILE A 86 -10.07 9.91 -4.28
CA ILE A 86 -10.27 11.06 -5.18
C ILE A 86 -10.99 12.11 -4.35
N PRO A 87 -10.39 13.29 -4.09
CA PRO A 87 -10.94 14.20 -3.08
C PRO A 87 -12.26 14.84 -3.47
N LYS A 88 -12.46 15.15 -4.76
CA LYS A 88 -13.64 15.86 -5.26
C LYS A 88 -14.13 15.27 -6.57
N CYS A 89 -15.46 15.17 -6.70
CA CYS A 89 -16.13 14.66 -7.88
C CYS A 89 -17.40 15.47 -8.15
N LYS A 90 -17.70 15.74 -9.42
CA LYS A 90 -18.87 16.57 -9.81
C LYS A 90 -20.21 15.91 -9.50
N ASP A 91 -20.26 14.58 -9.51
CA ASP A 91 -21.47 13.81 -9.23
C ASP A 91 -21.54 13.31 -7.76
N ALA A 92 -20.68 13.86 -6.88
CA ALA A 92 -20.71 13.52 -5.47
C ALA A 92 -22.04 13.89 -4.83
N VAL A 93 -22.56 13.00 -3.98
CA VAL A 93 -23.80 13.22 -3.21
C VAL A 93 -23.46 13.43 -1.72
N GLU A 94 -24.41 13.99 -0.96
CA GLU A 94 -24.18 14.38 0.43
C GLU A 94 -23.85 13.21 1.36
N LYS A 95 -24.53 12.07 1.17
CA LYS A 95 -24.27 10.84 1.95
C LYS A 95 -23.71 9.76 1.05
N MET A 96 -22.48 9.37 1.33
CA MET A 96 -21.78 8.32 0.58
C MET A 96 -21.23 7.28 1.55
N GLU A 97 -21.25 6.01 1.14
CA GLU A 97 -20.60 4.93 1.88
C GLU A 97 -19.08 5.12 1.93
N GLY A 98 -18.49 4.73 3.06
CA GLY A 98 -17.04 4.79 3.24
C GLY A 98 -16.31 3.85 2.27
N ILE A 99 -15.20 4.33 1.69
CA ILE A 99 -14.38 3.57 0.74
C ILE A 99 -13.93 2.22 1.34
N SER A 100 -13.49 2.22 2.60
CA SER A 100 -13.05 1.00 3.30
C SER A 100 -14.20 0.01 3.51
N THR A 101 -15.42 0.51 3.75
CA THR A 101 -16.63 -0.33 3.88
C THR A 101 -16.90 -1.05 2.57
N THR A 102 -16.92 -0.32 1.44
CA THR A 102 -17.13 -0.91 0.11
C THR A 102 -16.03 -1.94 -0.22
N MET A 103 -14.74 -1.60 0.01
CA MET A 103 -13.65 -2.56 -0.26
C MET A 103 -13.79 -3.83 0.56
N ARG A 104 -14.07 -3.71 1.85
CA ARG A 104 -14.25 -4.86 2.75
C ARG A 104 -15.43 -5.72 2.32
N TYR A 105 -16.54 -5.08 1.96
CA TYR A 105 -17.71 -5.78 1.45
C TYR A 105 -17.36 -6.58 0.18
N VAL A 106 -16.78 -5.94 -0.84
CA VAL A 106 -16.36 -6.59 -2.07
C VAL A 106 -15.38 -7.73 -1.80
N ALA A 107 -14.31 -7.49 -1.03
CA ALA A 107 -13.31 -8.49 -0.74
C ALA A 107 -13.88 -9.71 0.00
N SER A 108 -14.89 -9.52 0.86
CA SER A 108 -15.51 -10.60 1.62
C SER A 108 -16.49 -11.44 0.80
N GLN A 109 -17.02 -10.91 -0.29
CA GLN A 109 -18.04 -11.60 -1.10
C GLN A 109 -17.48 -12.19 -2.40
N CYS A 110 -16.40 -11.61 -2.92
CA CYS A 110 -15.89 -11.91 -4.25
C CYS A 110 -14.61 -12.74 -4.17
N PRO A 111 -14.58 -13.97 -4.69
CA PRO A 111 -13.37 -14.79 -4.67
C PRO A 111 -12.28 -14.34 -5.67
N ASP A 112 -12.65 -13.56 -6.69
CA ASP A 112 -11.83 -13.21 -7.85
C ASP A 112 -12.16 -11.82 -8.41
N ILE A 113 -11.34 -11.36 -9.35
CA ILE A 113 -11.49 -10.05 -10.00
C ILE A 113 -12.83 -9.94 -10.72
N GLU A 114 -13.26 -10.98 -11.44
CA GLU A 114 -14.46 -10.91 -12.29
C GLU A 114 -15.71 -10.66 -11.44
N SER A 115 -15.87 -11.42 -10.37
CA SER A 115 -16.95 -11.23 -9.41
C SER A 115 -16.88 -9.88 -8.71
N ALA A 116 -15.66 -9.37 -8.39
CA ALA A 116 -15.49 -8.07 -7.79
C ALA A 116 -15.87 -6.92 -8.73
N LEU A 117 -15.47 -6.97 -9.99
CA LEU A 117 -15.84 -5.97 -11.00
C LEU A 117 -17.35 -5.97 -11.25
N LYS A 118 -17.97 -7.16 -11.35
CA LYS A 118 -19.41 -7.28 -11.49
C LYS A 118 -20.14 -6.67 -10.29
N MET A 119 -19.73 -7.01 -9.08
CA MET A 119 -20.34 -6.47 -7.86
C MET A 119 -20.21 -4.94 -7.78
N LEU A 120 -19.04 -4.38 -8.07
CA LEU A 120 -18.85 -2.92 -8.07
C LEU A 120 -19.74 -2.24 -9.12
N LYS A 121 -19.91 -2.85 -10.28
CA LYS A 121 -20.80 -2.35 -11.33
C LYS A 121 -22.25 -2.38 -10.84
N ASP A 122 -22.72 -3.51 -10.31
CA ASP A 122 -24.08 -3.65 -9.78
C ASP A 122 -24.35 -2.61 -8.66
N LEU A 123 -23.41 -2.40 -7.75
CA LEU A 123 -23.52 -1.40 -6.67
C LEU A 123 -23.63 0.04 -7.21
N VAL A 124 -22.90 0.40 -8.27
CA VAL A 124 -22.98 1.74 -8.90
C VAL A 124 -24.31 1.89 -9.67
N GLU A 125 -24.74 0.86 -10.42
CA GLU A 125 -25.91 0.91 -11.29
C GLU A 125 -27.23 0.86 -10.49
N SER A 126 -27.29 0.10 -9.40
CA SER A 126 -28.49 -0.01 -8.56
C SER A 126 -28.88 1.27 -7.87
N LYS A 127 -27.92 2.16 -7.61
CA LYS A 127 -28.06 3.40 -6.81
C LYS A 127 -28.62 3.18 -5.39
N GLU A 128 -28.68 1.93 -4.95
CA GLU A 128 -29.09 1.59 -3.57
C GLU A 128 -28.03 2.02 -2.57
N HIS A 129 -26.77 2.05 -3.03
CA HIS A 129 -25.61 2.45 -2.25
C HIS A 129 -24.92 3.62 -2.93
N ASN A 130 -24.83 4.75 -2.23
CA ASN A 130 -24.06 5.89 -2.71
C ASN A 130 -22.57 5.65 -2.46
N ILE A 131 -21.92 4.90 -3.35
CA ILE A 131 -20.50 4.61 -3.23
C ILE A 131 -19.68 5.90 -3.37
N LYS A 132 -18.76 6.10 -2.45
CA LYS A 132 -17.84 7.25 -2.52
C LYS A 132 -16.92 7.12 -3.72
N HIS A 133 -16.81 8.21 -4.48
CA HIS A 133 -15.88 8.33 -5.59
C HIS A 133 -14.44 8.02 -5.16
N THR A 134 -13.79 7.16 -5.92
CA THR A 134 -12.46 6.62 -5.59
C THR A 134 -11.84 5.93 -6.79
N PHE A 135 -10.60 5.54 -6.61
CA PHE A 135 -9.91 4.63 -7.50
C PHE A 135 -9.56 3.36 -6.72
N TYR A 136 -9.76 2.21 -7.35
CA TYR A 136 -9.32 0.90 -6.83
C TYR A 136 -8.29 0.27 -7.76
N ILE A 137 -7.37 -0.50 -7.19
CA ILE A 137 -6.75 -1.61 -7.90
C ILE A 137 -7.32 -2.90 -7.33
N ILE A 138 -7.71 -3.79 -8.24
CA ILE A 138 -8.18 -5.14 -7.94
C ILE A 138 -7.27 -6.10 -8.68
N SER A 139 -6.75 -7.09 -7.96
CA SER A 139 -5.83 -8.06 -8.52
C SER A 139 -6.04 -9.43 -7.90
N ASP A 140 -5.76 -10.47 -8.69
CA ASP A 140 -5.60 -11.84 -8.26
C ASP A 140 -4.50 -12.53 -9.10
N HIS A 141 -4.46 -13.84 -9.10
CA HIS A 141 -3.48 -14.61 -9.87
C HIS A 141 -3.68 -14.54 -11.41
N THR A 142 -4.84 -14.05 -11.87
CA THR A 142 -5.18 -13.95 -13.32
C THR A 142 -4.87 -12.59 -13.92
N GLY A 143 -4.67 -11.57 -13.07
CA GLY A 143 -4.39 -10.24 -13.56
C GLY A 143 -4.53 -9.11 -12.54
N ALA A 144 -4.49 -7.89 -13.08
CA ALA A 144 -4.71 -6.66 -12.32
C ALA A 144 -5.55 -5.68 -13.12
N TYR A 145 -6.46 -5.00 -12.45
CA TYR A 145 -7.33 -3.97 -13.02
C TYR A 145 -7.22 -2.67 -12.25
N MET A 146 -7.15 -1.59 -12.98
CA MET A 146 -7.36 -0.23 -12.49
C MET A 146 -8.83 0.14 -12.67
N VAL A 147 -9.47 0.61 -11.59
CA VAL A 147 -10.92 0.85 -11.56
C VAL A 147 -11.19 2.25 -11.01
N GLU A 148 -11.74 3.13 -11.80
CA GLU A 148 -12.23 4.44 -11.37
C GLU A 148 -13.73 4.39 -11.14
N ILE A 149 -14.17 4.87 -9.98
CA ILE A 149 -15.57 4.90 -9.56
C ILE A 149 -15.96 6.31 -9.15
N SER A 150 -17.07 6.77 -9.68
CA SER A 150 -17.84 7.90 -9.17
C SER A 150 -19.17 7.42 -8.59
N THR A 151 -19.98 8.33 -8.06
CA THR A 151 -21.30 7.96 -7.55
C THR A 151 -22.23 7.39 -8.63
N SER A 152 -22.04 7.80 -9.90
CA SER A 152 -22.93 7.43 -11.00
C SER A 152 -22.28 6.56 -12.06
N LYS A 153 -20.96 6.35 -12.00
CA LYS A 153 -20.23 5.71 -13.09
C LYS A 153 -19.05 4.89 -12.59
N ILE A 154 -18.79 3.77 -13.27
CA ILE A 154 -17.60 2.94 -13.12
C ILE A 154 -16.89 2.81 -14.47
N SER A 155 -15.57 2.87 -14.44
CA SER A 155 -14.71 2.57 -15.59
C SER A 155 -13.51 1.77 -15.13
N TYR A 156 -13.09 0.78 -15.90
CA TYR A 156 -11.94 -0.05 -15.54
C TYR A 156 -11.10 -0.42 -16.75
N ARG A 157 -9.80 -0.67 -16.49
CA ARG A 157 -8.81 -1.07 -17.49
C ARG A 157 -7.99 -2.24 -16.94
N LYS A 158 -7.88 -3.28 -17.72
CA LYS A 158 -6.94 -4.39 -17.46
C LYS A 158 -5.53 -3.94 -17.76
N ILE A 159 -4.59 -4.31 -16.93
CA ILE A 159 -3.16 -4.11 -17.17
C ILE A 159 -2.62 -5.38 -17.81
N GLU A 160 -2.31 -5.33 -19.10
CA GLU A 160 -1.89 -6.49 -19.87
C GLU A 160 -0.36 -6.60 -19.98
N ASN A 161 0.32 -5.45 -20.11
CA ASN A 161 1.77 -5.37 -20.27
C ASN A 161 2.32 -4.05 -19.75
N GLY A 162 3.66 -3.98 -19.59
CA GLY A 162 4.34 -2.78 -19.13
C GLY A 162 3.98 -2.39 -17.71
N PHE A 163 3.80 -1.10 -17.47
CA PHE A 163 3.36 -0.59 -16.17
C PHE A 163 2.30 0.49 -16.30
N ALA A 164 1.51 0.64 -15.27
CA ALA A 164 0.53 1.71 -15.13
C ALA A 164 0.63 2.36 -13.76
N VAL A 165 0.50 3.68 -13.69
CA VAL A 165 0.55 4.48 -12.47
C VAL A 165 -0.74 5.25 -12.30
N HIS A 166 -1.22 5.40 -11.06
CA HIS A 166 -2.37 6.23 -10.73
C HIS A 166 -2.14 7.00 -9.41
N THR A 167 -2.84 8.10 -9.26
CA THR A 167 -2.79 8.95 -8.06
C THR A 167 -4.20 9.39 -7.64
N ASN A 168 -4.39 10.59 -7.12
CA ASN A 168 -5.67 11.03 -6.51
C ASN A 168 -6.56 11.87 -7.44
N HIS A 169 -6.70 11.53 -8.71
CA HIS A 169 -7.60 12.19 -9.65
C HIS A 169 -8.12 11.21 -10.69
N PHE A 170 -9.24 11.48 -11.30
CA PHE A 170 -9.72 10.69 -12.44
C PHE A 170 -8.80 10.89 -13.64
N PHE A 171 -8.37 9.80 -14.21
CA PHE A 171 -7.39 9.74 -15.29
C PHE A 171 -7.97 9.12 -16.57
N PHE A 172 -8.94 8.21 -16.46
CA PHE A 172 -9.54 7.60 -17.63
C PHE A 172 -10.35 8.62 -18.43
N TYR A 173 -10.21 8.56 -19.75
CA TYR A 173 -10.83 9.52 -20.66
C TYR A 173 -12.33 9.72 -20.40
N ASP A 174 -13.03 8.63 -20.14
CA ASP A 174 -14.47 8.61 -19.89
C ASP A 174 -14.86 9.02 -18.46
N MET A 175 -13.90 9.23 -17.57
CA MET A 175 -14.09 9.66 -16.18
C MET A 175 -13.53 11.06 -15.89
N ALA A 176 -12.55 11.52 -16.67
CA ALA A 176 -11.81 12.76 -16.42
C ALA A 176 -12.71 14.01 -16.30
N HIS A 177 -13.85 14.05 -17.03
CA HIS A 177 -14.81 15.15 -16.98
C HIS A 177 -15.52 15.28 -15.62
N LEU A 178 -15.53 14.23 -14.79
CA LEU A 178 -16.10 14.22 -13.44
C LEU A 178 -15.15 14.81 -12.39
N PHE A 179 -13.86 14.92 -12.71
CA PHE A 179 -12.89 15.47 -11.80
C PHE A 179 -13.07 16.98 -11.61
N ILE A 180 -12.96 17.45 -10.37
CA ILE A 180 -12.91 18.88 -10.04
C ILE A 180 -11.45 19.25 -9.80
N PRO A 181 -10.80 19.98 -10.74
CA PRO A 181 -9.41 20.37 -10.57
C PRO A 181 -9.26 21.37 -9.42
N ASP A 182 -8.30 21.08 -8.55
CA ASP A 182 -7.86 21.97 -7.48
C ASP A 182 -6.34 21.82 -7.28
N GLU A 183 -5.78 22.51 -6.30
CA GLU A 183 -4.35 22.42 -5.97
C GLU A 183 -3.91 20.97 -5.67
N GLY A 184 -4.76 20.19 -5.01
CA GLY A 184 -4.52 18.76 -4.76
C GLY A 184 -4.44 17.94 -6.05
N GLY A 185 -5.26 18.26 -7.04
CA GLY A 185 -5.25 17.65 -8.37
C GLY A 185 -3.97 17.95 -9.15
N VAL A 186 -3.47 19.18 -9.09
CA VAL A 186 -2.17 19.55 -9.70
C VAL A 186 -1.04 18.74 -9.05
N LYS A 187 -0.96 18.69 -7.74
CA LYS A 187 0.02 17.89 -7.00
C LYS A 187 -0.09 16.39 -7.32
N SER A 188 -1.31 15.90 -7.52
CA SER A 188 -1.60 14.52 -7.93
C SER A 188 -1.04 14.22 -9.32
N ALA A 189 -1.25 15.11 -10.30
CA ALA A 189 -0.74 14.97 -11.67
C ALA A 189 0.79 15.00 -11.73
N ILE A 190 1.43 15.88 -10.95
CA ILE A 190 2.89 15.97 -10.87
C ILE A 190 3.46 14.65 -10.31
N ARG A 191 2.90 14.09 -9.23
CA ARG A 191 3.34 12.80 -8.68
C ARG A 191 3.18 11.66 -9.69
N LEU A 192 2.08 11.63 -10.42
CA LEU A 192 1.85 10.69 -11.52
C LEU A 192 3.01 10.74 -12.52
N GLN A 193 3.34 11.94 -13.01
CA GLN A 193 4.39 12.14 -14.01
C GLN A 193 5.78 11.72 -13.50
N ILE A 194 6.12 12.06 -12.24
CA ILE A 194 7.39 11.71 -11.63
C ILE A 194 7.52 10.21 -11.46
N THR A 195 6.49 9.55 -10.95
CA THR A 195 6.49 8.10 -10.75
C THR A 195 6.63 7.37 -12.08
N ASN A 196 5.87 7.79 -13.11
CA ASN A 196 6.03 7.26 -14.46
C ASN A 196 7.45 7.42 -14.99
N SER A 197 8.05 8.62 -14.85
CA SER A 197 9.41 8.89 -15.30
C SER A 197 10.45 8.03 -14.57
N ASN A 198 10.29 7.81 -13.27
CA ASN A 198 11.23 7.02 -12.48
C ASN A 198 11.15 5.53 -12.84
N LEU A 199 9.95 4.98 -12.97
CA LEU A 199 9.75 3.59 -13.40
C LEU A 199 10.29 3.38 -14.82
N ALA A 200 9.99 4.29 -15.75
CA ALA A 200 10.48 4.21 -17.13
C ALA A 200 12.02 4.25 -17.20
N LYS A 201 12.67 5.14 -16.44
CA LYS A 201 14.15 5.24 -16.36
C LYS A 201 14.77 3.97 -15.80
N LYS A 202 14.20 3.41 -14.72
CA LYS A 202 14.68 2.16 -14.13
C LYS A 202 14.51 1.01 -15.12
N LEU A 203 13.35 0.88 -15.75
CA LEU A 203 13.07 -0.15 -16.73
C LEU A 203 14.02 -0.06 -17.93
N ALA A 204 14.23 1.14 -18.47
CA ALA A 204 15.18 1.36 -19.58
C ALA A 204 16.62 0.99 -19.21
N LYS A 205 17.02 1.16 -17.94
CA LYS A 205 18.37 0.82 -17.46
C LYS A 205 18.56 -0.67 -17.19
N GLN A 206 17.52 -1.34 -16.65
CA GLN A 206 17.64 -2.70 -16.10
C GLN A 206 16.97 -3.77 -16.97
N GLY A 207 16.09 -3.37 -17.90
CA GLY A 207 15.28 -4.27 -18.73
C GLY A 207 14.09 -4.90 -18.00
N LYS A 208 14.23 -5.21 -16.72
CA LYS A 208 13.18 -5.73 -15.85
C LYS A 208 13.29 -5.13 -14.45
N LEU A 209 12.15 -5.10 -13.71
CA LEU A 209 12.05 -4.55 -12.37
C LEU A 209 11.68 -5.64 -11.36
N SER A 210 12.25 -5.54 -10.16
CA SER A 210 11.90 -6.37 -9.01
C SER A 210 10.96 -5.64 -8.05
N GLU A 211 10.44 -6.35 -7.05
CA GLU A 211 9.73 -5.72 -5.92
C GLU A 211 10.63 -4.77 -5.13
N MET A 212 11.94 -5.04 -5.07
CA MET A 212 12.90 -4.12 -4.47
C MET A 212 13.00 -2.80 -5.24
N ASP A 213 12.99 -2.86 -6.60
CA ASP A 213 12.95 -1.66 -7.45
C ASP A 213 11.66 -0.88 -7.29
N SER A 214 10.54 -1.59 -7.14
CA SER A 214 9.23 -1.02 -6.84
C SER A 214 9.28 -0.25 -5.51
N LEU A 215 9.74 -0.89 -4.45
CA LEU A 215 9.88 -0.29 -3.13
C LEU A 215 10.84 0.92 -3.14
N GLU A 216 12.01 0.81 -3.81
CA GLU A 216 12.94 1.93 -3.95
C GLU A 216 12.34 3.12 -4.73
N THR A 217 11.38 2.86 -5.61
CA THR A 217 10.64 3.95 -6.28
C THR A 217 9.79 4.73 -5.29
N SER A 218 9.22 4.07 -4.26
CA SER A 218 8.47 4.74 -3.20
C SER A 218 9.36 5.55 -2.23
N ARG A 219 10.66 5.25 -2.18
CA ARG A 219 11.68 5.94 -1.37
C ARG A 219 12.31 7.13 -2.10
N PHE A 220 11.97 7.34 -3.35
CA PHE A 220 12.52 8.42 -4.15
C PHE A 220 12.18 9.78 -3.54
N VAL A 221 13.22 10.58 -3.34
CA VAL A 221 13.14 11.97 -2.85
C VAL A 221 13.31 12.90 -4.02
N MET A 222 12.36 13.80 -4.23
CA MET A 222 12.56 14.88 -5.19
C MET A 222 13.64 15.86 -4.68
N PRO A 223 14.53 16.33 -5.56
CA PRO A 223 15.42 17.43 -5.20
C PRO A 223 14.59 18.67 -4.82
N ASP A 224 14.89 19.20 -3.67
CA ASP A 224 14.10 20.11 -2.83
C ASP A 224 13.74 21.49 -3.42
N LYS A 225 14.29 21.85 -4.59
CA LYS A 225 14.26 23.25 -5.02
C LYS A 225 13.03 23.65 -5.83
N GLN A 226 12.34 22.71 -6.46
CA GLN A 226 11.24 23.02 -7.37
C GLN A 226 9.84 22.82 -6.79
N TYR A 227 9.69 21.86 -5.88
CA TYR A 227 8.41 21.54 -5.23
C TYR A 227 8.64 21.06 -3.79
N PRO A 228 8.95 21.96 -2.85
CA PRO A 228 9.26 21.60 -1.45
C PRO A 228 8.10 20.90 -0.72
N GLU A 229 6.85 21.14 -1.16
CA GLU A 229 5.68 20.46 -0.63
C GLU A 229 5.49 19.03 -1.14
N MET A 230 6.25 18.62 -2.16
CA MET A 230 6.24 17.26 -2.71
C MET A 230 7.42 16.42 -2.20
N SER A 231 8.30 17.03 -1.41
CA SER A 231 9.36 16.31 -0.71
C SER A 231 8.75 15.22 0.17
N PRO A 232 9.27 13.97 0.16
CA PRO A 232 8.83 12.90 1.07
C PRO A 232 9.00 13.26 2.55
N PHE A 233 9.67 14.36 2.88
CA PHE A 233 9.71 14.93 4.24
C PHE A 233 8.37 15.54 4.65
N ARG A 234 7.57 16.02 3.70
CA ARG A 234 6.24 16.61 3.96
C ARG A 234 5.10 15.67 3.57
N THR A 235 5.30 14.79 2.58
CA THR A 235 4.39 13.67 2.37
C THR A 235 4.71 12.62 3.42
N THR A 236 3.85 12.48 4.38
CA THR A 236 3.91 11.41 5.35
C THR A 236 3.50 10.12 4.66
N THR A 237 4.42 9.55 3.88
CA THR A 237 4.30 8.14 3.52
C THR A 237 4.26 7.37 4.82
N VAL A 238 3.09 6.91 5.16
CA VAL A 238 2.85 6.21 6.42
C VAL A 238 3.30 4.78 6.32
N CYS A 239 3.12 4.21 5.13
CA CYS A 239 3.55 2.87 4.78
C CYS A 239 3.40 2.66 3.27
N CYS A 240 4.04 1.63 2.76
CA CYS A 240 3.81 1.13 1.41
C CYS A 240 3.77 -0.40 1.42
N ALA A 241 3.21 -0.96 0.38
CA ALA A 241 3.20 -2.40 0.18
C ALA A 241 3.17 -2.74 -1.30
N ASP A 242 3.87 -3.82 -1.65
CA ASP A 242 3.71 -4.53 -2.90
C ASP A 242 2.91 -5.80 -2.66
N TYR A 243 1.91 -6.07 -3.49
CA TYR A 243 1.26 -7.37 -3.55
C TYR A 243 1.83 -8.18 -4.70
N LEU A 244 2.21 -9.41 -4.41
CA LEU A 244 2.80 -10.37 -5.31
C LEU A 244 1.88 -11.60 -5.38
N PRO A 245 0.96 -11.67 -6.37
CA PRO A 245 0.08 -12.83 -6.53
C PRO A 245 0.87 -14.08 -6.86
N ASP A 246 0.43 -15.23 -6.34
CA ASP A 246 0.96 -16.53 -6.73
C ASP A 246 -0.02 -17.24 -7.67
N THR A 247 0.46 -17.78 -8.78
CA THR A 247 -0.38 -18.40 -9.80
C THR A 247 -0.77 -19.84 -9.50
N GLU A 248 0.03 -20.54 -8.70
CA GLU A 248 -0.20 -21.96 -8.40
C GLU A 248 -0.96 -22.14 -7.08
N TYR A 249 -0.63 -21.33 -6.07
CA TYR A 249 -1.24 -21.39 -4.73
C TYR A 249 -1.67 -19.98 -4.27
N PRO A 250 -2.60 -19.31 -4.97
CA PRO A 250 -2.90 -17.90 -4.76
C PRO A 250 -3.36 -17.57 -3.33
N GLY A 251 -4.15 -18.43 -2.71
CA GLY A 251 -4.62 -18.25 -1.33
C GLY A 251 -3.61 -18.66 -0.24
N ILE A 252 -2.41 -19.13 -0.61
CA ILE A 252 -1.37 -19.55 0.33
C ILE A 252 -0.08 -18.76 0.14
N LEU A 253 0.44 -18.74 -1.07
CA LEU A 253 1.73 -18.14 -1.42
C LEU A 253 1.65 -16.72 -1.96
N GLY A 254 0.45 -16.19 -2.24
CA GLY A 254 0.28 -14.77 -2.49
C GLY A 254 0.88 -13.98 -1.32
N THR A 255 1.66 -12.93 -1.61
CA THR A 255 2.52 -12.29 -0.61
C THR A 255 2.33 -10.78 -0.61
N LEU A 256 2.19 -10.18 0.57
CA LEU A 256 2.45 -8.77 0.80
C LEU A 256 3.91 -8.57 1.16
N PHE A 257 4.58 -7.69 0.44
CA PHE A 257 5.88 -7.15 0.79
C PHE A 257 5.64 -5.72 1.29
N LEU A 258 5.54 -5.55 2.60
CA LEU A 258 5.02 -4.34 3.22
C LEU A 258 6.04 -3.65 4.13
N THR A 259 6.00 -2.31 4.14
CA THR A 259 6.69 -1.50 5.14
C THR A 259 5.71 -1.14 6.24
N PRO A 260 5.96 -1.52 7.50
CA PRO A 260 5.04 -1.23 8.62
C PRO A 260 5.08 0.23 9.07
N GLY A 261 5.76 1.11 8.36
CA GLY A 261 5.89 2.54 8.63
C GLY A 261 6.46 3.30 7.43
N PRO A 262 6.93 4.55 7.62
CA PRO A 262 7.53 5.33 6.55
C PRO A 262 8.68 4.60 5.87
N SER A 263 8.59 4.37 4.56
CA SER A 263 9.44 3.44 3.80
C SER A 263 10.96 3.71 3.90
N ARG A 264 11.36 4.95 4.22
CA ARG A 264 12.78 5.30 4.42
C ARG A 264 13.29 5.01 5.83
N TYR A 265 12.42 4.71 6.78
CA TYR A 265 12.73 4.53 8.19
C TYR A 265 12.33 3.16 8.70
N THR A 266 12.23 2.20 7.79
CA THR A 266 11.91 0.81 8.10
C THR A 266 12.37 -0.10 6.96
N ALA A 267 12.53 -1.38 7.24
CA ALA A 267 12.65 -2.42 6.23
C ALA A 267 11.27 -2.99 5.89
N ALA A 268 11.08 -3.39 4.65
CA ALA A 268 9.92 -4.17 4.27
C ALA A 268 10.06 -5.62 4.75
N ILE A 269 8.92 -6.22 5.06
CA ILE A 269 8.80 -7.63 5.43
C ILE A 269 7.81 -8.32 4.50
N SER A 270 8.01 -9.61 4.27
CA SER A 270 7.14 -10.43 3.44
C SER A 270 6.12 -11.17 4.31
N VAL A 271 4.84 -11.02 4.01
CA VAL A 271 3.73 -11.65 4.72
C VAL A 271 2.88 -12.44 3.74
N PRO A 272 2.76 -13.77 3.89
CA PRO A 272 1.90 -14.58 3.05
C PRO A 272 0.42 -14.30 3.36
N ILE A 273 -0.42 -14.40 2.34
CA ILE A 273 -1.88 -14.26 2.52
C ILE A 273 -2.47 -15.33 3.45
N SER A 274 -1.79 -16.48 3.56
CA SER A 274 -2.21 -17.59 4.42
C SER A 274 -1.78 -17.46 5.87
N ILE A 275 -1.12 -16.35 6.25
CA ILE A 275 -0.61 -16.19 7.63
C ILE A 275 -1.67 -16.60 8.64
N GLY A 276 -1.34 -17.58 9.48
CA GLY A 276 -2.26 -18.10 10.51
C GLY A 276 -2.18 -17.28 11.80
N LYS A 277 -0.95 -16.99 12.22
CA LYS A 277 -0.66 -16.22 13.43
C LYS A 277 0.14 -14.97 13.09
N ILE A 278 -0.51 -13.82 13.19
CA ILE A 278 0.15 -12.53 12.98
C ILE A 278 1.08 -12.25 14.17
N PRO A 279 2.38 -11.94 13.98
CA PRO A 279 3.26 -11.52 15.05
C PRO A 279 2.75 -10.28 15.76
N ALA A 280 2.82 -10.27 17.10
CA ALA A 280 2.30 -9.16 17.91
C ALA A 280 2.79 -7.77 17.48
N PRO A 281 4.08 -7.54 17.11
CA PRO A 281 4.52 -6.23 16.68
C PRO A 281 3.87 -5.71 15.36
N LEU A 282 3.33 -6.61 14.53
CA LEU A 282 2.53 -6.26 13.35
C LEU A 282 1.06 -6.05 13.71
N GLU A 283 0.51 -6.90 14.57
CA GLU A 283 -0.88 -6.88 14.97
C GLU A 283 -1.23 -5.64 15.79
N ASP A 284 -0.37 -5.22 16.71
CA ASP A 284 -0.53 -4.04 17.55
C ASP A 284 0.03 -2.74 16.94
N GLY A 285 0.75 -2.85 15.81
CA GLY A 285 1.37 -1.74 15.10
C GLY A 285 2.64 -1.20 15.76
N ALA A 286 3.31 -1.97 16.63
CA ALA A 286 4.54 -1.54 17.30
C ALA A 286 5.67 -1.22 16.31
N LEU A 287 5.83 -2.02 15.24
CA LEU A 287 6.82 -1.75 14.19
C LEU A 287 6.61 -0.38 13.54
N GLY A 288 5.37 -0.01 13.26
CA GLY A 288 5.05 1.30 12.72
C GLY A 288 5.38 2.44 13.68
N LYS A 289 5.07 2.27 14.97
CA LYS A 289 5.41 3.27 16.00
C LYS A 289 6.92 3.49 16.09
N LEU A 290 7.72 2.41 16.08
CA LEU A 290 9.18 2.49 16.12
C LEU A 290 9.75 3.16 14.87
N SER A 291 9.23 2.86 13.69
CA SER A 291 9.61 3.53 12.45
C SER A 291 9.37 5.06 12.52
N TYR A 292 8.29 5.49 13.13
CA TYR A 292 8.05 6.92 13.39
C TYR A 292 9.01 7.51 14.41
N GLN A 293 9.36 6.78 15.47
CA GLN A 293 10.38 7.24 16.44
C GLN A 293 11.74 7.42 15.77
N VAL A 294 12.16 6.50 14.90
CA VAL A 294 13.38 6.66 14.11
C VAL A 294 13.30 7.92 13.24
N LYS A 295 12.18 8.14 12.56
CA LYS A 295 11.95 9.34 11.75
C LYS A 295 12.02 10.65 12.57
N GLU A 296 11.54 10.64 13.81
CA GLU A 296 11.54 11.82 14.70
C GLU A 296 12.93 12.11 15.31
N LYS A 297 13.68 11.06 15.63
CA LYS A 297 14.98 11.17 16.34
C LYS A 297 16.17 11.30 15.38
N LEU A 298 16.08 10.82 14.16
CA LEU A 298 17.17 10.81 13.19
C LEU A 298 16.86 11.67 11.97
N PRO A 299 17.80 12.56 11.57
CA PRO A 299 17.75 13.14 10.25
C PRO A 299 17.81 12.02 9.22
N MET A 300 17.17 12.25 8.06
CA MET A 300 17.21 11.29 6.98
C MET A 300 18.62 11.27 6.39
N ASP A 301 19.41 10.29 6.81
CA ASP A 301 20.71 10.00 6.22
C ASP A 301 20.67 8.67 5.44
N ASP A 302 21.58 8.54 4.50
CA ASP A 302 21.68 7.34 3.69
C ASP A 302 22.24 6.15 4.49
N ALA A 303 23.04 6.39 5.53
CA ALA A 303 23.61 5.32 6.35
C ALA A 303 22.53 4.58 7.16
N THR A 304 21.55 5.29 7.72
CA THR A 304 20.41 4.65 8.38
C THR A 304 19.53 3.91 7.38
N LEU A 305 19.27 4.50 6.21
CA LEU A 305 18.52 3.85 5.15
C LEU A 305 19.22 2.58 4.66
N ASP A 306 20.54 2.58 4.53
CA ASP A 306 21.31 1.41 4.08
C ASP A 306 21.26 0.25 5.07
N LYS A 307 21.15 0.51 6.38
CA LYS A 307 20.88 -0.54 7.38
C LYS A 307 19.54 -1.22 7.14
N PHE A 308 18.48 -0.44 6.86
CA PHE A 308 17.18 -1.00 6.53
C PHE A 308 17.20 -1.77 5.21
N ARG A 309 17.88 -1.26 4.18
CA ARG A 309 18.05 -1.95 2.88
C ARG A 309 18.80 -3.28 3.02
N ALA A 310 19.86 -3.30 3.80
CA ALA A 310 20.63 -4.52 4.06
C ALA A 310 19.78 -5.58 4.77
N LEU A 311 19.04 -5.18 5.81
CA LEU A 311 18.10 -6.09 6.48
C LEU A 311 17.02 -6.60 5.53
N GLU A 312 16.38 -5.71 4.79
CA GLU A 312 15.31 -6.01 3.86
C GLU A 312 15.75 -7.00 2.76
N THR A 313 16.92 -6.77 2.18
CA THR A 313 17.48 -7.68 1.16
C THR A 313 17.67 -9.08 1.74
N ARG A 314 18.24 -9.20 2.94
CA ARG A 314 18.40 -10.48 3.63
C ARG A 314 17.06 -11.15 3.92
N LEU A 315 16.13 -10.43 4.54
CA LEU A 315 14.80 -10.96 4.89
C LEU A 315 14.04 -11.43 3.64
N ARG A 316 14.15 -10.68 2.54
CA ARG A 316 13.52 -11.05 1.28
C ARG A 316 14.10 -12.33 0.70
N GLN A 317 15.43 -12.50 0.70
CA GLN A 317 16.09 -13.71 0.25
C GLN A 317 15.69 -14.93 1.09
N GLU A 318 15.68 -14.78 2.42
CA GLU A 318 15.25 -15.83 3.36
C GLU A 318 13.78 -16.23 3.13
N TYR A 319 12.91 -15.24 2.85
CA TYR A 319 11.50 -15.49 2.57
C TYR A 319 11.28 -16.21 1.24
N VAL A 320 11.98 -15.81 0.17
CA VAL A 320 11.89 -16.48 -1.13
C VAL A 320 12.30 -17.96 -1.01
N ALA A 321 13.40 -18.23 -0.30
CA ALA A 321 13.82 -19.61 -0.04
C ALA A 321 12.76 -20.40 0.76
N CYS A 322 12.19 -19.78 1.81
CA CYS A 322 11.11 -20.36 2.58
C CYS A 322 9.85 -20.64 1.72
N GLN A 323 9.50 -19.71 0.82
CA GLN A 323 8.35 -19.85 -0.08
C GLN A 323 8.54 -21.01 -1.07
N GLU A 324 9.74 -21.22 -1.58
CA GLU A 324 10.04 -22.36 -2.46
C GLU A 324 9.97 -23.71 -1.71
N GLU A 325 10.41 -23.74 -0.46
CA GLU A 325 10.27 -24.95 0.36
C GLU A 325 8.80 -25.22 0.73
N ALA A 326 8.05 -24.18 1.09
CA ALA A 326 6.62 -24.29 1.30
C ALA A 326 5.88 -24.81 0.05
N ARG A 327 6.30 -24.39 -1.15
CA ARG A 327 5.76 -24.89 -2.42
C ARG A 327 5.98 -26.39 -2.60
N LYS A 328 7.15 -26.91 -2.20
CA LYS A 328 7.40 -28.38 -2.22
C LYS A 328 6.46 -29.12 -1.28
N LEU A 329 6.30 -28.61 -0.06
CA LEU A 329 5.36 -29.19 0.91
C LEU A 329 3.91 -29.19 0.38
N LEU A 330 3.49 -28.11 -0.30
CA LEU A 330 2.17 -28.03 -0.92
C LEU A 330 1.98 -29.06 -2.03
N LYS A 331 3.00 -29.33 -2.85
CA LYS A 331 2.98 -30.40 -3.85
C LYS A 331 2.87 -31.80 -3.24
N GLU A 332 3.36 -31.95 -2.01
CA GLU A 332 3.22 -33.19 -1.21
C GLU A 332 1.93 -33.23 -0.39
N ASN A 333 0.99 -32.30 -0.59
CA ASN A 333 -0.25 -32.12 0.18
C ASN A 333 -0.06 -31.85 1.69
N LYS A 334 1.11 -31.34 2.10
CA LYS A 334 1.46 -30.98 3.47
C LYS A 334 1.13 -29.49 3.75
N THR A 335 -0.12 -29.11 3.56
CA THR A 335 -0.56 -27.70 3.62
C THR A 335 -0.31 -27.06 4.98
N ASP A 336 -0.55 -27.78 6.08
CA ASP A 336 -0.38 -27.21 7.42
C ASP A 336 1.10 -27.00 7.77
N GLU A 337 1.99 -27.87 7.31
CA GLU A 337 3.43 -27.73 7.48
C GLU A 337 3.94 -26.52 6.68
N ALA A 338 3.47 -26.34 5.44
CA ALA A 338 3.81 -25.20 4.62
C ALA A 338 3.38 -23.88 5.28
N LYS A 339 2.13 -23.78 5.77
CA LYS A 339 1.63 -22.60 6.46
C LYS A 339 2.40 -22.30 7.75
N LYS A 340 2.69 -23.32 8.56
CA LYS A 340 3.47 -23.17 9.78
C LYS A 340 4.87 -22.63 9.49
N MET A 341 5.54 -23.14 8.46
CA MET A 341 6.86 -22.66 8.04
C MET A 341 6.82 -21.18 7.61
N LEU A 342 5.80 -20.79 6.86
CA LEU A 342 5.60 -19.40 6.45
C LEU A 342 5.34 -18.49 7.67
N ASP A 343 4.51 -18.90 8.62
CA ASP A 343 4.23 -18.15 9.86
C ASP A 343 5.50 -17.94 10.70
N GLU A 344 6.31 -18.98 10.87
CA GLU A 344 7.59 -18.92 11.59
C GLU A 344 8.58 -17.96 10.90
N ASN A 345 8.58 -17.92 9.56
CA ASN A 345 9.43 -16.99 8.83
C ASN A 345 8.98 -15.53 9.04
N VAL A 346 7.68 -15.24 9.02
CA VAL A 346 7.17 -13.87 9.30
C VAL A 346 7.52 -13.45 10.73
N ALA A 347 7.43 -14.36 11.71
CA ALA A 347 7.82 -14.06 13.09
C ALA A 347 9.31 -13.67 13.16
N LYS A 348 10.20 -14.44 12.52
CA LYS A 348 11.63 -14.12 12.44
C LYS A 348 11.91 -12.77 11.78
N GLN A 349 11.21 -12.43 10.69
CA GLN A 349 11.34 -11.13 10.04
C GLN A 349 10.92 -9.99 10.97
N SER A 350 9.80 -10.15 11.67
CA SER A 350 9.28 -9.18 12.63
C SER A 350 10.28 -8.94 13.77
N ASP A 351 10.85 -10.02 14.35
CA ASP A 351 11.83 -9.95 15.44
C ASP A 351 13.14 -9.28 14.97
N ALA A 352 13.62 -9.61 13.77
CA ALA A 352 14.83 -9.01 13.22
C ALA A 352 14.65 -7.49 12.99
N LEU A 353 13.48 -7.05 12.54
CA LEU A 353 13.19 -5.64 12.37
C LEU A 353 13.04 -4.94 13.72
N MET A 354 12.40 -5.57 14.71
CA MET A 354 12.34 -5.06 16.09
C MET A 354 13.73 -4.86 16.68
N GLN A 355 14.64 -5.83 16.48
CA GLN A 355 16.00 -5.74 16.96
C GLN A 355 16.77 -4.57 16.31
N LEU A 356 16.65 -4.40 15.00
CA LEU A 356 17.27 -3.27 14.29
C LEU A 356 16.76 -1.92 14.81
N PHE A 357 15.47 -1.79 15.09
CA PHE A 357 14.92 -0.57 15.69
C PHE A 357 15.52 -0.29 17.07
N LYS A 358 15.65 -1.30 17.94
CA LYS A 358 16.29 -1.15 19.25
C LYS A 358 17.74 -0.68 19.12
N GLU A 359 18.52 -1.26 18.22
CA GLU A 359 19.90 -0.85 17.96
C GLU A 359 20.02 0.60 17.47
N ILE A 360 19.13 1.03 16.58
CA ILE A 360 19.10 2.39 16.04
C ILE A 360 18.69 3.40 17.12
N LEU A 361 17.74 3.06 17.99
CA LEU A 361 17.16 3.97 18.99
C LEU A 361 17.94 4.01 20.31
N ALA A 362 18.71 2.96 20.64
CA ALA A 362 19.47 2.86 21.90
C ALA A 362 20.31 4.12 22.27
N PRO A 363 21.00 4.80 21.32
CA PRO A 363 21.76 6.01 21.67
C PRO A 363 20.89 7.18 22.15
N PHE A 364 19.62 7.19 21.86
CA PHE A 364 18.69 8.28 22.21
C PHE A 364 18.00 8.02 23.55
N GLU A 365 17.75 6.75 23.91
CA GLU A 365 17.17 6.38 25.21
C GLU A 365 18.08 6.76 26.40
N VAL A 366 19.40 6.67 26.22
CA VAL A 366 20.38 7.05 27.24
C VAL A 366 20.40 8.57 27.48
N LYS A 367 20.11 9.39 26.47
CA LYS A 367 20.07 10.85 26.60
C LYS A 367 18.80 11.33 27.31
N ASP A 368 17.66 10.74 26.97
CA ASP A 368 16.37 11.09 27.59
C ASP A 368 16.31 10.68 29.08
N ALA A 369 17.18 9.74 29.54
CA ALA A 369 17.30 9.33 30.94
C ALA A 369 18.31 10.18 31.73
N ALA A 370 19.10 11.03 31.07
CA ALA A 370 20.13 11.87 31.68
C ALA A 370 19.71 13.36 31.81
N GLU A 371 18.58 13.74 31.23
CA GLU A 371 17.86 15.01 31.38
C GLU A 371 16.70 14.88 32.38
#